data_48ed4a46b40d40520dc01a0f0a5c2205
#
_entry.id   48ed4a46b40d40520dc01a0f0a5c2205
#
_cell.length_a   1.000
_cell.length_b   1.000
_cell.length_c   1.000
_cell.angle_alpha   90.00
_cell.angle_beta   90.00
_cell.angle_gamma   90.00
#
_symmetry.space_group_name_H-M   'P 1'
#
loop_
_entity.id
_entity.type
_entity.pdbx_description
1 polymer ?
#
loop_
_entity_poly.entity_id
_entity_poly.type
_entity_poly.pdbx_seq_one_letter_code
_entity_poly.pdbx_strand_id
1 'polypeptide(L)'
;MAKKKKFPYRAALVACNGGCRSSQGENACTDGCAGCGACVDKCKFGAIFINEYGVAEVEEEKCMACGACVKVCPQKIIHIHECANYIVVKCSNKKKGAEARKQCQVSCIGCGICEKTCTASAIKVAENCAVIDETYCLNCGMCAVKCPRQVIHDTRA
;
A
#
# COMPACT_ATOMS: atom_id res chain seq x y z
N MET A 1 -18.57 5.01 -11.97
CA MET A 1 -18.27 6.42 -12.33
C MET A 1 -16.91 6.80 -11.78
N ALA A 2 -16.01 7.25 -12.63
CA ALA A 2 -14.74 7.79 -12.17
C ALA A 2 -15.02 9.08 -11.39
N LYS A 3 -14.79 9.04 -10.07
CA LYS A 3 -14.96 10.22 -9.23
C LYS A 3 -13.91 11.26 -9.61
N LYS A 4 -14.33 12.47 -9.94
CA LYS A 4 -13.42 13.58 -10.27
C LYS A 4 -12.61 13.94 -9.03
N LYS A 5 -11.33 13.58 -9.00
CA LYS A 5 -10.41 14.01 -7.94
C LYS A 5 -10.12 15.50 -8.12
N LYS A 6 -10.27 16.27 -7.04
CA LYS A 6 -9.91 17.70 -7.05
C LYS A 6 -8.39 17.83 -7.08
N PHE A 7 -7.89 18.67 -7.97
CA PHE A 7 -6.45 18.93 -8.07
C PHE A 7 -6.08 20.25 -7.35
N PRO A 8 -4.92 20.31 -6.65
CA PRO A 8 -4.03 19.23 -6.26
C PRO A 8 -4.61 18.45 -5.07
N TYR A 9 -4.72 17.13 -5.20
CA TYR A 9 -5.33 16.30 -4.17
C TYR A 9 -4.32 15.26 -3.67
N ARG A 10 -4.15 15.21 -2.37
CA ARG A 10 -3.31 14.24 -1.66
C ARG A 10 -4.13 13.51 -0.62
N ALA A 11 -3.75 12.26 -0.38
CA ALA A 11 -4.38 11.43 0.64
C ALA A 11 -3.35 10.53 1.32
N ALA A 12 -3.69 10.03 2.48
CA ALA A 12 -2.93 8.98 3.13
C ALA A 12 -3.13 7.66 2.39
N LEU A 13 -2.08 6.86 2.31
CA LEU A 13 -2.12 5.49 1.78
C LEU A 13 -1.54 4.55 2.83
N VAL A 14 -2.26 3.47 3.10
CA VAL A 14 -1.80 2.40 3.98
C VAL A 14 -1.15 1.31 3.12
N ALA A 15 0.14 1.08 3.29
CA ALA A 15 0.92 0.11 2.51
C ALA A 15 0.78 -1.31 3.08
N CYS A 16 -0.44 -1.83 3.13
CA CYS A 16 -0.74 -3.19 3.54
C CYS A 16 -2.00 -3.70 2.85
N ASN A 17 -1.97 -4.95 2.37
CA ASN A 17 -3.08 -5.59 1.66
C ASN A 17 -3.87 -6.59 2.53
N GLY A 18 -3.47 -6.81 3.78
CA GLY A 18 -4.21 -7.56 4.78
C GLY A 18 -4.15 -9.09 4.68
N GLY A 19 -3.36 -9.65 3.77
CA GLY A 19 -3.32 -11.10 3.51
C GLY A 19 -2.73 -11.96 4.62
N CYS A 20 -2.08 -11.38 5.63
CA CYS A 20 -1.46 -12.14 6.72
C CYS A 20 -2.46 -12.61 7.80
N ARG A 21 -3.70 -12.16 7.75
CA ARG A 21 -4.70 -12.55 8.77
C ARG A 21 -5.17 -14.00 8.68
N SER A 22 -4.97 -14.65 7.56
CA SER A 22 -5.25 -16.08 7.44
C SER A 22 -4.22 -16.95 8.16
N SER A 23 -3.08 -16.38 8.53
CA SER A 23 -2.02 -17.02 9.30
C SER A 23 -1.84 -16.32 10.65
N GLN A 24 -2.83 -16.45 11.51
CA GLN A 24 -2.73 -15.96 12.89
C GLN A 24 -1.69 -16.79 13.65
N GLY A 25 -0.69 -16.11 14.26
CA GLY A 25 0.33 -16.75 15.08
C GLY A 25 1.73 -16.24 14.78
N GLU A 26 2.75 -17.04 15.15
CA GLU A 26 4.16 -16.71 15.06
C GLU A 26 4.66 -16.38 13.63
N ASN A 27 3.89 -16.78 12.62
CA ASN A 27 4.22 -16.57 11.21
C ASN A 27 3.53 -15.34 10.57
N ALA A 28 2.84 -14.53 11.35
CA ALA A 28 2.19 -13.34 10.84
C ALA A 28 3.21 -12.26 10.42
N CYS A 29 2.88 -11.49 9.39
CA CYS A 29 3.71 -10.39 8.92
C CYS A 29 3.89 -9.32 10.02
N THR A 30 5.13 -9.03 10.37
CA THR A 30 5.48 -8.02 11.37
C THR A 30 5.62 -6.61 10.78
N ASP A 31 5.71 -6.50 9.45
CA ASP A 31 5.90 -5.24 8.74
C ASP A 31 4.60 -4.60 8.27
N GLY A 32 3.48 -5.31 8.38
CA GLY A 32 2.17 -4.87 7.93
C GLY A 32 1.34 -4.19 8.99
N CYS A 33 0.08 -3.90 8.66
CA CYS A 33 -0.87 -3.26 9.58
C CYS A 33 -1.22 -4.20 10.75
N ALA A 34 -1.06 -3.70 11.95
CA ALA A 34 -1.41 -4.43 13.17
C ALA A 34 -2.91 -4.35 13.53
N GLY A 35 -3.69 -3.52 12.82
CA GLY A 35 -5.11 -3.31 13.11
C GLY A 35 -5.38 -2.64 14.46
N CYS A 36 -4.41 -1.92 15.00
CA CYS A 36 -4.50 -1.32 16.34
C CYS A 36 -5.49 -0.15 16.47
N GLY A 37 -5.95 0.43 15.34
CA GLY A 37 -6.90 1.52 15.34
C GLY A 37 -6.37 2.90 15.71
N ALA A 38 -5.09 3.04 16.02
CA ALA A 38 -4.50 4.33 16.42
C ALA A 38 -4.67 5.43 15.37
N CYS A 39 -4.56 5.07 14.10
CA CYS A 39 -4.77 6.00 12.97
C CYS A 39 -6.25 6.41 12.84
N VAL A 40 -7.17 5.51 13.15
CA VAL A 40 -8.61 5.79 13.13
C VAL A 40 -8.97 6.82 14.20
N ASP A 41 -8.48 6.62 15.43
CA ASP A 41 -8.72 7.51 16.55
C ASP A 41 -8.15 8.92 16.33
N LYS A 42 -7.04 9.02 15.60
CA LYS A 42 -6.40 10.31 15.29
C LYS A 42 -7.00 11.04 14.09
N CYS A 43 -7.79 10.37 13.27
CA CYS A 43 -8.37 10.99 12.08
C CYS A 43 -9.60 11.82 12.43
N LYS A 44 -9.44 13.14 12.46
CA LYS A 44 -10.53 14.09 12.75
C LYS A 44 -11.60 14.14 11.64
N PHE A 45 -11.29 13.63 10.46
CA PHE A 45 -12.16 13.70 9.29
C PHE A 45 -12.95 12.40 9.04
N GLY A 46 -12.75 11.38 9.87
CA GLY A 46 -13.39 10.09 9.69
C GLY A 46 -13.01 9.40 8.37
N ALA A 47 -11.81 9.69 7.86
CA ALA A 47 -11.34 9.20 6.58
C ALA A 47 -10.69 7.81 6.65
N ILE A 48 -10.41 7.31 7.85
CA ILE A 48 -9.72 6.03 8.07
C ILE A 48 -10.63 5.10 8.85
N PHE A 49 -10.71 3.86 8.41
CA PHE A 49 -11.44 2.79 9.09
C PHE A 49 -10.67 1.48 9.02
N ILE A 50 -11.00 0.53 9.86
CA ILE A 50 -10.47 -0.83 9.80
C ILE A 50 -11.44 -1.66 8.96
N ASN A 51 -10.95 -2.24 7.86
CA ASN A 51 -11.75 -3.03 6.94
C ASN A 51 -12.00 -4.46 7.46
N GLU A 52 -12.75 -5.26 6.70
CA GLU A 52 -13.08 -6.65 7.03
C GLU A 52 -11.85 -7.56 7.21
N TYR A 53 -10.73 -7.21 6.58
CA TYR A 53 -9.44 -7.91 6.74
C TYR A 53 -8.66 -7.40 7.96
N GLY A 54 -9.22 -6.42 8.68
CA GLY A 54 -8.65 -5.79 9.87
C GLY A 54 -7.41 -4.95 9.61
N VAL A 55 -7.34 -4.38 8.46
CA VAL A 55 -6.30 -3.47 8.01
C VAL A 55 -6.91 -2.08 7.88
N ALA A 56 -6.15 -1.06 8.26
CA ALA A 56 -6.58 0.32 8.06
C ALA A 56 -6.71 0.63 6.57
N GLU A 57 -7.79 1.28 6.21
CA GLU A 57 -8.06 1.73 4.85
C GLU A 57 -8.51 3.18 4.87
N VAL A 58 -8.15 3.92 3.83
CA VAL A 58 -8.41 5.36 3.74
C VAL A 58 -9.45 5.66 2.66
N GLU A 59 -10.49 6.39 3.04
CA GLU A 59 -11.39 7.02 2.07
C GLU A 59 -10.77 8.31 1.56
N GLU A 60 -10.21 8.29 0.37
CA GLU A 60 -9.50 9.43 -0.22
C GLU A 60 -10.35 10.70 -0.26
N GLU A 61 -11.66 10.56 -0.45
CA GLU A 61 -12.58 11.69 -0.56
C GLU A 61 -12.72 12.49 0.74
N LYS A 62 -12.59 11.83 1.87
CA LYS A 62 -12.66 12.44 3.19
C LYS A 62 -11.29 12.87 3.72
N CYS A 63 -10.22 12.35 3.12
CA CYS A 63 -8.85 12.60 3.60
C CYS A 63 -8.38 14.01 3.23
N MET A 64 -7.90 14.74 4.23
CA MET A 64 -7.35 16.09 4.07
C MET A 64 -5.83 16.13 4.04
N ALA A 65 -5.17 14.97 3.96
CA ALA A 65 -3.71 14.84 3.92
C ALA A 65 -2.97 15.55 5.07
N CYS A 66 -3.59 15.62 6.25
CA CYS A 66 -3.02 16.32 7.40
C CYS A 66 -1.82 15.59 8.04
N GLY A 67 -1.60 14.31 7.73
CA GLY A 67 -0.46 13.53 8.20
C GLY A 67 -0.56 13.03 9.65
N ALA A 68 -1.67 13.23 10.36
CA ALA A 68 -1.83 12.77 11.74
C ALA A 68 -1.71 11.24 11.88
N CYS A 69 -2.29 10.50 10.94
CA CYS A 69 -2.21 9.03 10.88
C CYS A 69 -0.79 8.54 10.62
N VAL A 70 -0.02 9.25 9.81
CA VAL A 70 1.39 8.92 9.51
C VAL A 70 2.23 8.95 10.77
N LYS A 71 2.04 9.98 11.61
CA LYS A 71 2.80 10.17 12.85
C LYS A 71 2.47 9.15 13.93
N VAL A 72 1.22 8.68 13.97
CA VAL A 72 0.74 7.82 15.05
C VAL A 72 0.88 6.33 14.74
N CYS A 73 1.11 5.95 13.48
CA CYS A 73 1.22 4.54 13.08
C CYS A 73 2.48 3.88 13.68
N PRO A 74 2.33 2.86 14.53
CA PRO A 74 3.49 2.17 15.13
C PRO A 74 4.31 1.39 14.11
N GLN A 75 3.69 0.94 13.02
CA GLN A 75 4.35 0.19 11.94
C GLN A 75 4.97 1.10 10.87
N LYS A 76 4.64 2.40 10.90
CA LYS A 76 5.15 3.40 9.92
C LYS A 76 4.88 3.02 8.46
N ILE A 77 3.70 2.48 8.20
CA ILE A 77 3.28 2.01 6.87
C ILE A 77 2.30 2.96 6.18
N ILE A 78 2.00 4.09 6.80
CA ILE A 78 1.11 5.10 6.23
C ILE A 78 1.96 6.25 5.70
N HIS A 79 1.71 6.66 4.45
CA HIS A 79 2.37 7.80 3.84
C HIS A 79 1.37 8.63 3.05
N ILE A 80 1.71 9.88 2.79
CA ILE A 80 0.91 10.78 1.96
C ILE A 80 1.35 10.63 0.51
N HIS A 81 0.40 10.36 -0.39
CA HIS A 81 0.67 10.26 -1.83
C HIS A 81 -0.24 11.21 -2.62
N GLU A 82 0.15 11.49 -3.84
CA GLU A 82 -0.67 12.25 -4.78
C GLU A 82 -1.73 11.34 -5.42
N CYS A 83 -3.00 11.69 -5.29
CA CYS A 83 -4.10 10.88 -5.83
C CYS A 83 -4.13 10.85 -7.37
N ALA A 84 -3.34 11.68 -8.04
CA ALA A 84 -3.10 11.60 -9.47
C ALA A 84 -2.24 10.39 -9.86
N ASN A 85 -1.50 9.83 -8.91
CA ASN A 85 -0.72 8.60 -9.09
C ASN A 85 -1.60 7.40 -8.76
N TYR A 86 -2.09 6.75 -9.79
CA TYR A 86 -3.07 5.66 -9.66
C TYR A 86 -2.46 4.31 -9.33
N ILE A 87 -1.15 4.15 -9.53
CA ILE A 87 -0.46 2.90 -9.30
C ILE A 87 0.21 2.94 -7.93
N VAL A 88 -0.23 2.07 -7.03
CA VAL A 88 0.23 2.04 -5.64
C VAL A 88 0.66 0.64 -5.23
N VAL A 89 1.68 0.54 -4.38
CA VAL A 89 2.13 -0.72 -3.79
C VAL A 89 1.53 -0.85 -2.40
N LYS A 90 0.74 -1.89 -2.18
CA LYS A 90 0.10 -2.18 -0.89
C LYS A 90 0.82 -3.31 -0.15
N CYS A 91 2.10 -3.12 0.09
CA CYS A 91 2.90 -4.04 0.89
C CYS A 91 4.07 -3.30 1.52
N SER A 92 4.42 -3.67 2.74
CA SER A 92 5.58 -3.16 3.47
C SER A 92 6.48 -4.29 4.00
N ASN A 93 6.23 -5.53 3.59
CA ASN A 93 6.99 -6.69 4.04
C ASN A 93 8.39 -6.69 3.42
N LYS A 94 9.42 -6.64 4.26
CA LYS A 94 10.83 -6.58 3.87
C LYS A 94 11.54 -7.92 3.97
N LYS A 95 10.82 -8.98 4.26
CA LYS A 95 11.39 -10.32 4.36
C LYS A 95 11.70 -10.90 2.98
N LYS A 96 12.64 -11.84 2.91
CA LYS A 96 12.94 -12.56 1.66
C LYS A 96 11.72 -13.31 1.15
N GLY A 97 11.64 -13.53 -0.16
CA GLY A 97 10.46 -14.05 -0.83
C GLY A 97 9.86 -15.32 -0.21
N ALA A 98 10.70 -16.29 0.18
CA ALA A 98 10.24 -17.53 0.82
C ALA A 98 9.61 -17.28 2.19
N GLU A 99 10.19 -16.40 3.00
CA GLU A 99 9.67 -16.03 4.32
C GLU A 99 8.42 -15.15 4.20
N ALA A 100 8.42 -14.19 3.28
CA ALA A 100 7.27 -13.35 2.99
C ALA A 100 6.04 -14.17 2.57
N ARG A 101 6.22 -15.20 1.74
CA ARG A 101 5.13 -16.12 1.35
C ARG A 101 4.51 -16.86 2.52
N LYS A 102 5.32 -17.23 3.51
CA LYS A 102 4.84 -17.91 4.72
C LYS A 102 4.04 -16.97 5.61
N GLN A 103 4.44 -15.72 5.69
CA GLN A 103 3.82 -14.72 6.57
C GLN A 103 2.56 -14.10 6.00
N CYS A 104 2.50 -13.95 4.68
CA CYS A 104 1.39 -13.25 4.02
C CYS A 104 1.12 -13.80 2.63
N GLN A 105 -0.14 -14.11 2.34
CA GLN A 105 -0.54 -14.67 1.04
C GLN A 105 -0.45 -13.66 -0.11
N VAL A 106 -0.54 -12.37 0.20
CA VAL A 106 -0.54 -11.27 -0.77
C VAL A 106 0.62 -10.30 -0.57
N SER A 107 1.72 -10.77 0.03
CA SER A 107 2.92 -9.96 0.21
C SER A 107 3.75 -9.88 -1.06
N CYS A 108 4.52 -8.80 -1.19
CA CYS A 108 5.59 -8.72 -2.16
C CYS A 108 6.68 -9.75 -1.82
N ILE A 109 7.19 -10.42 -2.83
CA ILE A 109 8.26 -11.42 -2.70
C ILE A 109 9.58 -10.96 -3.33
N GLY A 110 9.64 -9.70 -3.76
CA GLY A 110 10.85 -9.14 -4.35
C GLY A 110 11.27 -9.79 -5.67
N CYS A 111 10.32 -10.34 -6.45
CA CYS A 111 10.63 -11.11 -7.65
C CYS A 111 11.20 -10.27 -8.81
N GLY A 112 11.04 -8.94 -8.78
CA GLY A 112 11.57 -8.02 -9.78
C GLY A 112 10.83 -7.98 -11.12
N ILE A 113 9.72 -8.69 -11.28
CA ILE A 113 8.93 -8.69 -12.52
C ILE A 113 8.42 -7.28 -12.85
N CYS A 114 7.91 -6.57 -11.84
CA CYS A 114 7.42 -5.21 -12.00
C CYS A 114 8.52 -4.24 -12.45
N GLU A 115 9.73 -4.39 -11.90
CA GLU A 115 10.89 -3.59 -12.27
C GLU A 115 11.29 -3.81 -13.74
N LYS A 116 11.32 -5.06 -14.18
CA LYS A 116 11.62 -5.42 -15.58
C LYS A 116 10.53 -4.98 -16.56
N THR A 117 9.28 -4.95 -16.11
CA THR A 117 8.14 -4.58 -16.94
C THR A 117 8.01 -3.06 -17.10
N CYS A 118 8.53 -2.28 -16.17
CA CYS A 118 8.38 -0.83 -16.17
C CYS A 118 9.28 -0.15 -17.21
N THR A 119 8.69 0.35 -18.28
CA THR A 119 9.42 1.07 -19.34
C THR A 119 9.97 2.42 -18.90
N ALA A 120 9.34 3.03 -17.91
CA ALA A 120 9.76 4.32 -17.34
C ALA A 120 10.81 4.18 -16.23
N SER A 121 11.19 2.95 -15.88
CA SER A 121 12.10 2.66 -14.75
C SER A 121 11.66 3.31 -13.42
N ALA A 122 10.34 3.49 -13.26
CA ALA A 122 9.74 4.14 -12.10
C ALA A 122 9.54 3.22 -10.89
N ILE A 123 9.70 1.91 -11.09
CA ILE A 123 9.51 0.92 -10.03
C ILE A 123 10.80 0.11 -9.85
N LYS A 124 11.19 -0.07 -8.60
CA LYS A 124 12.37 -0.85 -8.21
C LYS A 124 12.04 -1.75 -7.03
N VAL A 125 12.79 -2.82 -6.91
CA VAL A 125 12.73 -3.67 -5.71
C VAL A 125 13.82 -3.20 -4.74
N ALA A 126 13.41 -2.67 -3.60
CA ALA A 126 14.29 -2.25 -2.52
C ALA A 126 13.89 -2.98 -1.23
N GLU A 127 14.86 -3.49 -0.50
CA GLU A 127 14.62 -4.24 0.75
C GLU A 127 13.55 -5.34 0.60
N ASN A 128 13.61 -6.10 -0.50
CA ASN A 128 12.71 -7.20 -0.87
C ASN A 128 11.25 -6.77 -1.13
N CYS A 129 10.98 -5.50 -1.29
CA CYS A 129 9.64 -4.97 -1.60
C CYS A 129 9.70 -3.99 -2.77
N ALA A 130 8.67 -4.00 -3.62
CA ALA A 130 8.57 -3.06 -4.72
C ALA A 130 8.32 -1.63 -4.19
N VAL A 131 9.01 -0.66 -4.76
CA VAL A 131 8.86 0.76 -4.46
C VAL A 131 8.67 1.51 -5.77
N ILE A 132 7.66 2.36 -5.84
CA ILE A 132 7.37 3.19 -7.02
C ILE A 132 7.84 4.63 -6.75
N ASP A 133 8.60 5.16 -7.70
CA ASP A 133 8.90 6.59 -7.75
C ASP A 133 7.77 7.28 -8.52
N GLU A 134 6.93 7.99 -7.80
CA GLU A 134 5.76 8.66 -8.37
C GLU A 134 6.12 9.73 -9.40
N THR A 135 7.33 10.30 -9.30
CA THR A 135 7.81 11.34 -10.22
C THR A 135 7.95 10.82 -11.65
N TYR A 136 8.38 9.58 -11.81
CA TYR A 136 8.62 8.97 -13.11
C TYR A 136 7.50 8.03 -13.57
N CYS A 137 6.56 7.71 -12.70
CA CYS A 137 5.49 6.77 -13.01
C CYS A 137 4.54 7.33 -14.07
N LEU A 138 4.38 6.61 -15.18
CA LEU A 138 3.48 6.98 -16.27
C LEU A 138 2.03 6.50 -16.05
N ASN A 139 1.74 5.87 -14.92
CA ASN A 139 0.41 5.33 -14.60
C ASN A 139 -0.15 4.34 -15.65
N CYS A 140 0.72 3.62 -16.35
CA CYS A 140 0.31 2.68 -17.39
C CYS A 140 -0.34 1.38 -16.86
N GLY A 141 -0.09 1.02 -15.59
CA GLY A 141 -0.68 -0.14 -14.93
C GLY A 141 -0.04 -1.50 -15.26
N MET A 142 0.95 -1.57 -16.12
CA MET A 142 1.56 -2.85 -16.53
C MET A 142 2.17 -3.62 -15.37
N CYS A 143 2.78 -2.94 -14.41
CA CYS A 143 3.35 -3.58 -13.21
C CYS A 143 2.26 -4.22 -12.33
N ALA A 144 1.09 -3.60 -12.25
CA ALA A 144 -0.06 -4.16 -11.53
C ALA A 144 -0.59 -5.44 -12.19
N VAL A 145 -0.71 -5.41 -13.52
CA VAL A 145 -1.17 -6.57 -14.31
C VAL A 145 -0.19 -7.75 -14.21
N LYS A 146 1.11 -7.48 -14.22
CA LYS A 146 2.15 -8.51 -14.21
C LYS A 146 2.54 -9.00 -12.82
N CYS A 147 2.08 -8.35 -11.75
CA CYS A 147 2.43 -8.75 -10.39
C CYS A 147 1.77 -10.09 -10.02
N PRO A 148 2.55 -11.17 -9.79
CA PRO A 148 2.00 -12.49 -9.47
C PRO A 148 1.34 -12.54 -8.09
N ARG A 149 1.67 -11.59 -7.21
CA ARG A 149 1.13 -11.49 -5.85
C ARG A 149 0.03 -10.45 -5.71
N GLN A 150 -0.24 -9.68 -6.77
CA GLN A 150 -1.26 -8.64 -6.79
C GLN A 150 -1.10 -7.61 -5.67
N VAL A 151 0.14 -7.26 -5.33
CA VAL A 151 0.43 -6.23 -4.31
C VAL A 151 0.44 -4.82 -4.90
N ILE A 152 0.50 -4.70 -6.21
CA ILE A 152 0.45 -3.43 -6.93
C ILE A 152 -0.97 -3.23 -7.43
N HIS A 153 -1.58 -2.14 -7.03
CA HIS A 153 -2.96 -1.82 -7.36
C HIS A 153 -3.04 -0.64 -8.32
N ASP A 154 -3.92 -0.74 -9.31
CA ASP A 154 -4.35 0.38 -10.12
C ASP A 154 -5.68 0.90 -9.53
N THR A 155 -5.66 2.07 -8.92
CA THR A 155 -6.83 2.64 -8.24
C THR A 155 -7.93 3.10 -9.17
N ARG A 156 -7.71 3.03 -10.49
CA ARG A 156 -8.74 3.31 -11.51
C ARG A 156 -9.61 2.09 -11.82
N ALA A 157 -9.09 0.93 -11.54
CA ALA A 157 -9.77 -0.35 -11.80
C ALA A 157 -10.83 -0.67 -10.76
#